data_362d15a2a58f7fd1c998c10488bc4864
#
_entry.id   362d15a2a58f7fd1c998c10488bc4864
#
_cell.length_a   1.000
_cell.length_b   1.000
_cell.length_c   1.000
_cell.angle_alpha   90.00
_cell.angle_beta   90.00
_cell.angle_gamma   90.00
#
_symmetry.space_group_name_H-M   'P 1'
#
loop_
_entity.id
_entity.type
_entity.pdbx_description
1 polymer ?
#
loop_
_entity_poly.entity_id
_entity_poly.type
_entity_poly.pdbx_seq_one_letter_code
_entity_poly.pdbx_strand_id
1 'polypeptide(L)'
;PIEPVSWEAPVDSGYAGPHATNNTLAGLKMISLGVEEGPEHIVIGKDGKLYTTVASGNILRMNLDGSEREVFVNTGGRVLGFDFDAAGNLIAADAIKGLLSISPAKKIALLTNKVGTEPILYADAVVVAANGKMYLSDASARFAPSKWGGTFEASVLDILEQSSTGRILEYDPAAKSTRVVVKGLSFANGVALSRDQQTLFVNETGKYRVWKIAVAADDLDVTKKSPLAAVLFDN
;
A
#
# COMPACT_ATOMS: atom_id res chain seq x y z
N PRO A 1 12.45 3.91 22.33
CA PRO A 1 12.29 2.50 22.67
C PRO A 1 10.99 1.97 22.10
N ILE A 2 10.97 0.71 21.65
CA ILE A 2 9.75 0.01 21.25
C ILE A 2 9.09 -0.60 22.48
N GLU A 3 7.77 -0.77 22.43
CA GLU A 3 6.95 -1.36 23.48
C GLU A 3 6.19 -2.57 22.92
N PRO A 4 6.83 -3.76 22.83
CA PRO A 4 6.27 -4.91 22.15
C PRO A 4 4.95 -5.40 22.80
N VAL A 5 3.98 -5.69 21.94
CA VAL A 5 2.72 -6.34 22.34
C VAL A 5 2.78 -7.81 21.99
N SER A 6 2.38 -8.67 22.92
CA SER A 6 2.33 -10.12 22.69
C SER A 6 1.29 -10.46 21.60
N TRP A 7 1.70 -11.30 20.67
CA TRP A 7 0.85 -11.84 19.61
C TRP A 7 1.22 -13.30 19.34
N GLU A 8 0.22 -14.12 19.13
CA GLU A 8 0.39 -15.54 18.84
C GLU A 8 0.16 -15.79 17.35
N ALA A 9 1.16 -16.34 16.66
CA ALA A 9 1.08 -16.65 15.25
C ALA A 9 0.11 -17.81 14.99
N PRO A 10 -0.62 -17.80 13.84
CA PRO A 10 -1.36 -18.97 13.38
C PRO A 10 -0.44 -20.17 13.21
N VAL A 11 -0.99 -21.38 13.35
CA VAL A 11 -0.25 -22.61 13.11
C VAL A 11 0.14 -22.68 11.64
N ASP A 12 1.43 -22.88 11.36
CA ASP A 12 1.93 -23.10 10.01
C ASP A 12 1.53 -24.49 9.52
N SER A 13 0.80 -24.58 8.41
CA SER A 13 0.44 -25.84 7.75
C SER A 13 1.58 -26.44 6.89
N GLY A 14 2.70 -25.75 6.77
CA GLY A 14 3.84 -26.13 5.95
C GLY A 14 3.58 -25.99 4.44
N TYR A 15 4.50 -26.57 3.64
CA TYR A 15 4.43 -26.54 2.18
C TYR A 15 3.61 -27.73 1.64
N ALA A 16 2.34 -27.82 2.02
CA ALA A 16 1.42 -28.88 1.62
C ALA A 16 0.16 -28.33 0.93
N GLY A 17 -0.60 -29.18 0.24
CA GLY A 17 -1.82 -28.78 -0.45
C GLY A 17 -1.60 -27.64 -1.46
N PRO A 18 -2.38 -26.56 -1.42
CA PRO A 18 -2.22 -25.41 -2.33
C PRO A 18 -0.87 -24.69 -2.19
N HIS A 19 -0.16 -24.87 -1.09
CA HIS A 19 1.17 -24.29 -0.83
C HIS A 19 2.32 -25.24 -1.17
N ALA A 20 2.05 -26.40 -1.78
CA ALA A 20 3.09 -27.35 -2.18
C ALA A 20 4.08 -26.69 -3.15
N THR A 21 5.37 -27.02 -2.98
CA THR A 21 6.44 -26.54 -3.85
C THR A 21 6.14 -26.90 -5.31
N ASN A 22 6.30 -25.94 -6.23
CA ASN A 22 6.08 -26.12 -7.65
C ASN A 22 7.10 -25.34 -8.50
N ASN A 23 7.09 -25.58 -9.82
CA ASN A 23 7.99 -24.96 -10.79
C ASN A 23 7.27 -23.96 -11.73
N THR A 24 6.09 -23.50 -11.37
CA THR A 24 5.25 -22.62 -12.24
C THR A 24 5.99 -21.37 -12.70
N LEU A 25 6.85 -20.81 -11.85
CA LEU A 25 7.61 -19.58 -12.12
C LEU A 25 9.08 -19.84 -12.54
N ALA A 26 9.46 -21.07 -12.86
CA ALA A 26 10.86 -21.39 -13.24
C ALA A 26 11.33 -20.68 -14.53
N GLY A 27 10.39 -20.27 -15.40
CA GLY A 27 10.67 -19.57 -16.66
C GLY A 27 10.57 -18.03 -16.59
N LEU A 28 10.60 -17.43 -15.39
CA LEU A 28 10.54 -15.96 -15.24
C LEU A 28 11.71 -15.26 -15.96
N LYS A 29 11.38 -14.18 -16.66
CA LYS A 29 12.36 -13.25 -17.21
C LYS A 29 12.54 -12.07 -16.28
N MET A 30 13.77 -11.82 -15.85
CA MET A 30 14.10 -10.68 -15.02
C MET A 30 14.27 -9.44 -15.89
N ILE A 31 13.59 -8.34 -15.51
CA ILE A 31 13.80 -7.02 -16.10
C ILE A 31 14.76 -6.26 -15.18
N SER A 32 15.99 -6.03 -15.65
CA SER A 32 16.94 -5.23 -14.87
C SER A 32 16.51 -3.77 -14.79
N LEU A 33 16.58 -3.19 -13.60
CA LEU A 33 16.35 -1.77 -13.38
C LEU A 33 17.65 -0.94 -13.36
N GLY A 34 18.79 -1.55 -13.71
CA GLY A 34 20.11 -0.92 -13.73
C GLY A 34 20.58 -0.62 -12.30
N VAL A 35 20.83 0.66 -12.02
CA VAL A 35 21.27 1.13 -10.69
C VAL A 35 20.13 1.39 -9.71
N GLU A 36 18.88 1.28 -10.15
CA GLU A 36 17.72 1.49 -9.30
C GLU A 36 17.43 0.23 -8.47
N GLU A 37 17.08 0.44 -7.22
CA GLU A 37 16.83 -0.61 -6.24
C GLU A 37 15.44 -0.49 -5.62
N GLY A 38 14.98 -1.57 -4.97
CA GLY A 38 13.74 -1.60 -4.20
C GLY A 38 12.49 -1.30 -5.03
N PRO A 39 12.24 -1.99 -6.16
CA PRO A 39 10.96 -1.88 -6.84
C PRO A 39 9.85 -2.36 -5.89
N GLU A 40 8.79 -1.56 -5.75
CA GLU A 40 7.74 -1.84 -4.77
C GLU A 40 6.42 -2.21 -5.46
N HIS A 41 5.87 -1.34 -6.28
CA HIS A 41 4.60 -1.53 -6.94
C HIS A 41 4.76 -1.47 -8.47
N ILE A 42 3.99 -2.28 -9.19
CA ILE A 42 4.04 -2.38 -10.65
C ILE A 42 2.62 -2.29 -11.20
N VAL A 43 2.37 -1.34 -12.10
CA VAL A 43 1.08 -1.15 -12.78
C VAL A 43 1.30 -0.89 -14.26
N ILE A 44 0.43 -1.44 -15.11
CA ILE A 44 0.37 -1.08 -16.53
C ILE A 44 -0.55 0.13 -16.66
N GLY A 45 0.01 1.25 -17.12
CA GLY A 45 -0.74 2.47 -17.36
C GLY A 45 -1.69 2.37 -18.56
N LYS A 46 -2.59 3.35 -18.71
CA LYS A 46 -3.53 3.43 -19.84
C LYS A 46 -2.84 3.59 -21.20
N ASP A 47 -1.58 4.00 -21.20
CA ASP A 47 -0.71 4.09 -22.37
C ASP A 47 -0.04 2.76 -22.73
N GLY A 48 -0.37 1.68 -22.03
CA GLY A 48 0.19 0.35 -22.24
C GLY A 48 1.63 0.18 -21.76
N LYS A 49 2.21 1.18 -21.10
CA LYS A 49 3.56 1.12 -20.51
C LYS A 49 3.51 0.58 -19.09
N LEU A 50 4.59 -0.05 -18.67
CA LEU A 50 4.80 -0.51 -17.31
C LEU A 50 5.36 0.64 -16.47
N TYR A 51 4.79 0.85 -15.30
CA TYR A 51 5.26 1.79 -14.30
C TYR A 51 5.69 1.03 -13.06
N THR A 52 6.78 1.47 -12.43
CA THR A 52 7.21 0.97 -11.12
C THR A 52 7.87 2.07 -10.30
N THR A 53 7.78 1.94 -8.98
CA THR A 53 8.40 2.86 -8.02
C THR A 53 9.68 2.24 -7.47
N VAL A 54 10.67 3.06 -7.15
CA VAL A 54 11.98 2.60 -6.66
C VAL A 54 12.47 3.43 -5.48
N ALA A 55 13.49 2.93 -4.78
CA ALA A 55 13.99 3.51 -3.53
C ALA A 55 14.51 4.95 -3.66
N SER A 56 15.01 5.34 -4.82
CA SER A 56 15.51 6.70 -5.09
C SER A 56 14.42 7.78 -5.11
N GLY A 57 13.13 7.40 -5.00
CA GLY A 57 11.98 8.29 -5.19
C GLY A 57 11.57 8.46 -6.65
N ASN A 58 12.25 7.79 -7.57
CA ASN A 58 11.86 7.75 -8.97
C ASN A 58 10.63 6.86 -9.17
N ILE A 59 9.76 7.29 -10.07
CA ILE A 59 8.76 6.44 -10.73
C ILE A 59 9.30 6.21 -12.14
N LEU A 60 9.55 4.96 -12.46
CA LEU A 60 10.05 4.52 -13.77
C LEU A 60 8.87 4.19 -14.68
N ARG A 61 9.03 4.43 -15.98
CA ARG A 61 8.11 4.06 -17.05
C ARG A 61 8.88 3.36 -18.15
N MET A 62 8.36 2.27 -18.69
CA MET A 62 9.05 1.47 -19.70
C MET A 62 8.08 0.65 -20.55
N ASN A 63 8.56 0.04 -21.62
CA ASN A 63 7.81 -1.00 -22.32
C ASN A 63 7.64 -2.24 -21.43
N LEU A 64 6.70 -3.12 -21.78
CA LEU A 64 6.44 -4.35 -21.02
C LEU A 64 7.62 -5.32 -20.98
N ASP A 65 8.56 -5.20 -21.91
CA ASP A 65 9.81 -5.97 -21.97
C ASP A 65 10.98 -5.30 -21.22
N GLY A 66 10.74 -4.12 -20.62
CA GLY A 66 11.75 -3.32 -19.92
C GLY A 66 12.55 -2.37 -20.79
N SER A 67 12.34 -2.36 -22.11
CA SER A 67 12.99 -1.43 -23.03
C SER A 67 12.41 -0.01 -22.90
N GLU A 68 13.10 0.97 -23.49
CA GLU A 68 12.72 2.40 -23.46
C GLU A 68 12.44 2.93 -22.05
N ARG A 69 13.20 2.46 -21.08
CA ARG A 69 13.04 2.90 -19.68
C ARG A 69 13.43 4.36 -19.52
N GLU A 70 12.54 5.11 -18.89
CA GLU A 70 12.76 6.51 -18.50
C GLU A 70 12.37 6.74 -17.02
N VAL A 71 12.90 7.78 -16.41
CA VAL A 71 12.34 8.34 -15.19
C VAL A 71 11.11 9.15 -15.58
N PHE A 72 9.92 8.65 -15.22
CA PHE A 72 8.69 9.38 -15.45
C PHE A 72 8.66 10.64 -14.59
N VAL A 73 8.89 10.51 -13.29
CA VAL A 73 8.98 11.61 -12.34
C VAL A 73 9.73 11.17 -11.09
N ASN A 74 10.35 12.12 -10.39
CA ASN A 74 10.85 11.92 -9.03
C ASN A 74 9.99 12.73 -8.06
N THR A 75 9.42 12.09 -7.01
CA THR A 75 8.59 12.78 -6.03
C THR A 75 9.41 13.51 -4.97
N GLY A 76 10.68 13.17 -4.83
CA GLY A 76 11.54 13.60 -3.71
C GLY A 76 11.09 13.03 -2.37
N GLY A 77 10.33 11.94 -2.40
CA GLY A 77 9.90 11.12 -1.26
C GLY A 77 10.14 9.65 -1.56
N ARG A 78 9.26 8.78 -1.09
CA ARG A 78 9.26 7.34 -1.37
C ARG A 78 7.84 6.86 -1.68
N VAL A 79 7.50 6.77 -2.96
CA VAL A 79 6.24 6.14 -3.38
C VAL A 79 6.37 4.64 -3.21
N LEU A 80 5.45 4.03 -2.47
CA LEU A 80 5.35 2.59 -2.28
C LEU A 80 4.26 2.00 -3.18
N GLY A 81 3.02 2.46 -3.06
CA GLY A 81 1.92 2.04 -3.91
C GLY A 81 1.37 3.17 -4.78
N PHE A 82 0.79 2.82 -5.92
CA PHE A 82 0.11 3.78 -6.79
C PHE A 82 -0.94 3.10 -7.65
N ASP A 83 -1.89 3.89 -8.16
CA ASP A 83 -2.92 3.47 -9.11
C ASP A 83 -3.21 4.63 -10.07
N PHE A 84 -4.02 4.43 -11.08
CA PHE A 84 -4.41 5.47 -12.03
C PHE A 84 -5.88 5.86 -11.86
N ASP A 85 -6.17 7.15 -11.81
CA ASP A 85 -7.54 7.65 -11.86
C ASP A 85 -8.13 7.62 -13.29
N ALA A 86 -9.40 7.97 -13.41
CA ALA A 86 -10.10 7.98 -14.70
C ALA A 86 -9.49 8.97 -15.70
N ALA A 87 -8.89 10.06 -15.23
CA ALA A 87 -8.23 11.07 -16.05
C ALA A 87 -6.81 10.68 -16.46
N GLY A 88 -6.27 9.56 -15.97
CA GLY A 88 -4.92 9.09 -16.23
C GLY A 88 -3.85 9.74 -15.34
N ASN A 89 -4.26 10.41 -14.27
CA ASN A 89 -3.29 10.81 -13.25
C ASN A 89 -2.84 9.60 -12.46
N LEU A 90 -1.55 9.52 -12.17
CA LEU A 90 -0.98 8.54 -11.27
C LEU A 90 -1.21 9.03 -9.83
N ILE A 91 -2.00 8.27 -9.08
CA ILE A 91 -2.30 8.53 -7.67
C ILE A 91 -1.32 7.72 -6.84
N ALA A 92 -0.50 8.39 -6.05
CA ALA A 92 0.65 7.79 -5.37
C ALA A 92 0.54 7.89 -3.85
N ALA A 93 0.73 6.77 -3.16
CA ALA A 93 0.97 6.71 -1.72
C ALA A 93 2.47 6.91 -1.48
N ASP A 94 2.85 8.12 -1.08
CA ASP A 94 4.24 8.46 -0.78
C ASP A 94 4.45 8.42 0.73
N ALA A 95 5.31 7.51 1.19
CA ALA A 95 5.56 7.25 2.60
C ALA A 95 6.11 8.46 3.39
N ILE A 96 6.58 9.49 2.67
CA ILE A 96 7.11 10.71 3.27
C ILE A 96 6.13 11.88 3.13
N LYS A 97 5.40 11.94 2.01
CA LYS A 97 4.61 13.11 1.62
C LYS A 97 3.09 12.91 1.76
N GLY A 98 2.62 11.67 1.87
CA GLY A 98 1.19 11.34 1.90
C GLY A 98 0.64 10.97 0.53
N LEU A 99 -0.61 11.30 0.25
CA LEU A 99 -1.29 10.99 -1.01
C LEU A 99 -1.04 12.08 -2.05
N LEU A 100 -0.47 11.70 -3.18
CA LEU A 100 -0.13 12.61 -4.28
C LEU A 100 -0.96 12.28 -5.53
N SER A 101 -1.19 13.29 -6.37
CA SER A 101 -1.65 13.12 -7.75
C SER A 101 -0.57 13.63 -8.70
N ILE A 102 -0.22 12.82 -9.69
CA ILE A 102 0.82 13.13 -10.68
C ILE A 102 0.18 13.07 -12.05
N SER A 103 0.06 14.22 -12.71
CA SER A 103 -0.55 14.31 -14.03
C SER A 103 0.31 13.66 -15.12
N PRO A 104 -0.28 13.31 -16.30
CA PRO A 104 0.50 12.86 -17.45
C PRO A 104 1.58 13.84 -17.88
N ALA A 105 1.40 15.15 -17.59
CA ALA A 105 2.40 16.20 -17.80
C ALA A 105 3.44 16.28 -16.67
N LYS A 106 3.51 15.23 -15.81
CA LYS A 106 4.48 15.09 -14.70
C LYS A 106 4.35 16.15 -13.60
N LYS A 107 3.21 16.85 -13.53
CA LYS A 107 2.94 17.82 -12.45
C LYS A 107 2.47 17.10 -11.21
N ILE A 108 3.17 17.28 -10.10
CA ILE A 108 2.85 16.70 -8.79
C ILE A 108 1.97 17.66 -8.00
N ALA A 109 0.89 17.14 -7.41
CA ALA A 109 0.02 17.84 -6.47
C ALA A 109 -0.20 16.99 -5.23
N LEU A 110 -0.14 17.60 -4.05
CA LEU A 110 -0.52 16.96 -2.79
C LEU A 110 -2.05 16.94 -2.71
N LEU A 111 -2.63 15.75 -2.53
CA LEU A 111 -4.06 15.57 -2.28
C LEU A 111 -4.36 15.67 -0.78
N THR A 112 -3.65 14.87 0.02
CA THR A 112 -3.75 14.92 1.48
C THR A 112 -2.51 14.31 2.14
N ASN A 113 -2.15 14.83 3.31
CA ASN A 113 -1.13 14.25 4.20
C ASN A 113 -1.64 14.14 5.64
N LYS A 114 -2.98 14.22 5.84
CA LYS A 114 -3.61 14.16 7.16
C LYS A 114 -5.04 13.66 7.08
N VAL A 115 -5.55 13.19 8.20
CA VAL A 115 -6.97 12.92 8.45
C VAL A 115 -7.40 13.73 9.67
N GLY A 116 -8.31 14.71 9.47
CA GLY A 116 -8.57 15.72 10.49
C GLY A 116 -7.29 16.49 10.83
N THR A 117 -6.86 16.43 12.09
CA THR A 117 -5.60 17.04 12.57
C THR A 117 -4.44 16.07 12.62
N GLU A 118 -4.67 14.78 12.47
CA GLU A 118 -3.66 13.74 12.57
C GLU A 118 -2.91 13.56 11.24
N PRO A 119 -1.56 13.55 11.25
CA PRO A 119 -0.79 13.32 10.05
C PRO A 119 -0.92 11.88 9.54
N ILE A 120 -0.79 11.70 8.22
CA ILE A 120 -0.49 10.43 7.58
C ILE A 120 1.02 10.27 7.66
N LEU A 121 1.49 9.29 8.42
CA LEU A 121 2.91 9.14 8.70
C LEU A 121 3.61 8.13 7.78
N TYR A 122 2.85 7.16 7.23
CA TYR A 122 3.41 6.08 6.45
C TYR A 122 2.41 5.63 5.37
N ALA A 123 2.13 6.49 4.39
CA ALA A 123 1.31 6.09 3.24
C ALA A 123 2.02 4.98 2.45
N ASP A 124 1.34 3.84 2.26
CA ASP A 124 1.96 2.62 1.72
C ASP A 124 1.31 2.20 0.40
N ALA A 125 0.06 1.79 0.40
CA ALA A 125 -0.66 1.39 -0.80
C ALA A 125 -1.88 2.27 -1.06
N VAL A 126 -2.31 2.34 -2.31
CA VAL A 126 -3.53 3.06 -2.71
C VAL A 126 -4.24 2.31 -3.83
N VAL A 127 -5.57 2.35 -3.82
CA VAL A 127 -6.44 1.92 -4.91
C VAL A 127 -7.46 3.00 -5.21
N VAL A 128 -7.74 3.23 -6.49
CA VAL A 128 -8.71 4.22 -6.96
C VAL A 128 -10.01 3.51 -7.33
N ALA A 129 -11.11 3.89 -6.67
CA ALA A 129 -12.43 3.36 -6.96
C ALA A 129 -13.04 3.99 -8.22
N ALA A 130 -13.98 3.28 -8.86
CA ALA A 130 -14.67 3.75 -10.06
C ALA A 130 -15.42 5.08 -9.86
N ASN A 131 -15.83 5.39 -8.63
CA ASN A 131 -16.46 6.66 -8.26
C ASN A 131 -15.46 7.80 -8.00
N GLY A 132 -14.15 7.54 -8.19
CA GLY A 132 -13.07 8.50 -7.99
C GLY A 132 -12.54 8.60 -6.57
N LYS A 133 -13.17 7.96 -5.58
CA LYS A 133 -12.63 7.90 -4.21
C LYS A 133 -11.36 7.06 -4.19
N MET A 134 -10.47 7.34 -3.27
CA MET A 134 -9.16 6.70 -3.14
C MET A 134 -9.05 6.10 -1.75
N TYR A 135 -8.69 4.80 -1.69
CA TYR A 135 -8.47 4.10 -0.43
C TYR A 135 -6.98 3.86 -0.28
N LEU A 136 -6.41 4.35 0.81
CA LEU A 136 -4.98 4.24 1.06
C LEU A 136 -4.70 3.65 2.44
N SER A 137 -3.64 2.87 2.54
CA SER A 137 -3.10 2.44 3.82
C SER A 137 -2.13 3.49 4.38
N ASP A 138 -2.29 3.78 5.67
CA ASP A 138 -1.31 4.44 6.51
C ASP A 138 -0.76 3.36 7.45
N ALA A 139 0.38 2.78 7.08
CA ALA A 139 0.87 1.53 7.64
C ALA A 139 1.16 1.63 9.13
N SER A 140 1.63 2.80 9.58
CA SER A 140 1.92 3.08 10.98
C SER A 140 1.65 4.54 11.32
N ALA A 141 0.86 4.78 12.36
CA ALA A 141 0.71 6.11 12.95
C ALA A 141 1.79 6.42 14.02
N ARG A 142 2.77 5.52 14.20
CA ARG A 142 3.86 5.66 15.19
C ARG A 142 5.24 5.77 14.55
N PHE A 143 5.57 4.89 13.61
CA PHE A 143 6.90 4.81 13.01
C PHE A 143 6.94 5.47 11.63
N ALA A 144 7.15 6.78 11.61
CA ALA A 144 7.30 7.55 10.37
C ALA A 144 8.66 7.26 9.72
N PRO A 145 8.74 6.84 8.45
CA PRO A 145 10.01 6.60 7.75
C PRO A 145 10.99 7.77 7.83
N SER A 146 10.49 9.00 7.78
CA SER A 146 11.30 10.22 7.88
C SER A 146 12.02 10.40 9.23
N LYS A 147 11.59 9.68 10.27
CA LYS A 147 12.17 9.77 11.62
C LYS A 147 12.94 8.52 12.05
N TRP A 148 12.68 7.39 11.38
CA TRP A 148 13.13 6.07 11.82
C TRP A 148 14.03 5.36 10.79
N GLY A 149 14.81 6.11 10.02
CA GLY A 149 15.86 5.57 9.15
C GLY A 149 15.42 5.23 7.72
N GLY A 150 14.13 5.28 7.42
CA GLY A 150 13.57 4.93 6.12
C GLY A 150 12.38 3.97 6.23
N THR A 151 11.86 3.56 5.08
CA THR A 151 10.68 2.69 5.05
C THR A 151 10.98 1.31 5.64
N PHE A 152 12.13 0.73 5.33
CA PHE A 152 12.48 -0.60 5.84
C PHE A 152 12.62 -0.59 7.37
N GLU A 153 13.41 0.30 7.93
CA GLU A 153 13.65 0.38 9.38
C GLU A 153 12.36 0.68 10.16
N ALA A 154 11.54 1.60 9.65
CA ALA A 154 10.26 1.92 10.26
C ALA A 154 9.28 0.73 10.22
N SER A 155 9.25 -0.04 9.13
CA SER A 155 8.41 -1.24 9.01
C SER A 155 8.84 -2.34 9.99
N VAL A 156 10.13 -2.57 10.12
CA VAL A 156 10.67 -3.54 11.08
C VAL A 156 10.27 -3.18 12.51
N LEU A 157 10.38 -1.91 12.90
CA LEU A 157 9.98 -1.45 14.23
C LEU A 157 8.49 -1.63 14.50
N ASP A 158 7.62 -1.29 13.53
CA ASP A 158 6.17 -1.46 13.68
C ASP A 158 5.78 -2.94 13.83
N ILE A 159 6.35 -3.80 12.96
CA ILE A 159 6.09 -5.24 12.98
C ILE A 159 6.60 -5.88 14.28
N LEU A 160 7.78 -5.50 14.76
CA LEU A 160 8.32 -6.00 16.03
C LEU A 160 7.51 -5.52 17.23
N GLU A 161 6.96 -4.32 17.17
CA GLU A 161 6.17 -3.77 18.28
C GLU A 161 4.76 -4.37 18.34
N GLN A 162 4.13 -4.66 17.20
CA GLN A 162 2.76 -5.19 17.10
C GLN A 162 1.67 -4.28 17.74
N SER A 163 1.94 -2.99 17.87
CA SER A 163 1.04 -2.03 18.54
C SER A 163 -0.26 -1.73 17.77
N SER A 164 -0.36 -2.16 16.51
CA SER A 164 -1.58 -2.05 15.69
C SER A 164 -2.06 -0.61 15.52
N THR A 165 -1.15 0.29 15.13
CA THR A 165 -1.46 1.71 14.88
C THR A 165 -1.83 2.03 13.44
N GLY A 166 -1.73 1.05 12.54
CA GLY A 166 -2.07 1.20 11.12
C GLY A 166 -3.57 1.36 10.88
N ARG A 167 -3.89 2.01 9.77
CA ARG A 167 -5.27 2.33 9.38
C ARG A 167 -5.45 2.38 7.87
N ILE A 168 -6.70 2.26 7.41
CA ILE A 168 -7.10 2.53 6.03
C ILE A 168 -7.91 3.81 6.01
N LEU A 169 -7.55 4.69 5.07
CA LEU A 169 -8.16 5.99 4.88
C LEU A 169 -8.91 6.03 3.54
N GLU A 170 -10.01 6.76 3.49
CA GLU A 170 -10.68 7.15 2.25
C GLU A 170 -10.43 8.62 2.01
N TYR A 171 -9.94 8.97 0.82
CA TYR A 171 -9.91 10.34 0.33
C TYR A 171 -11.02 10.55 -0.70
N ASP A 172 -11.86 11.56 -0.48
CA ASP A 172 -12.89 11.99 -1.41
C ASP A 172 -12.40 13.25 -2.16
N PRO A 173 -12.09 13.15 -3.46
CA PRO A 173 -11.57 14.28 -4.23
C PRO A 173 -12.61 15.39 -4.46
N ALA A 174 -13.91 15.07 -4.44
CA ALA A 174 -14.97 16.06 -4.59
C ALA A 174 -15.12 16.92 -3.33
N ALA A 175 -15.08 16.29 -2.17
CA ALA A 175 -15.14 16.96 -0.88
C ALA A 175 -13.78 17.48 -0.39
N LYS A 176 -12.67 17.01 -1.02
CA LYS A 176 -11.29 17.24 -0.56
C LYS A 176 -11.10 16.88 0.92
N SER A 177 -11.68 15.78 1.32
CA SER A 177 -11.69 15.31 2.71
C SER A 177 -11.16 13.89 2.84
N THR A 178 -10.58 13.61 4.00
CA THR A 178 -10.05 12.30 4.34
C THR A 178 -10.77 11.80 5.61
N ARG A 179 -11.19 10.52 5.60
CA ARG A 179 -11.76 9.86 6.78
C ARG A 179 -11.09 8.52 7.06
N VAL A 180 -11.20 8.03 8.28
CA VAL A 180 -10.77 6.67 8.64
C VAL A 180 -11.86 5.69 8.24
N VAL A 181 -11.50 4.64 7.48
CA VAL A 181 -12.39 3.51 7.17
C VAL A 181 -12.22 2.42 8.23
N VAL A 182 -10.97 2.05 8.50
CA VAL A 182 -10.61 1.04 9.49
C VAL A 182 -9.31 1.39 10.17
N LYS A 183 -9.18 1.01 11.44
CA LYS A 183 -8.00 1.21 12.28
C LYS A 183 -7.69 -0.01 13.13
N GLY A 184 -6.54 -0.02 13.78
CA GLY A 184 -6.11 -1.12 14.65
C GLY A 184 -5.37 -2.22 13.91
N LEU A 185 -4.73 -1.88 12.79
CA LEU A 185 -3.97 -2.81 11.95
C LEU A 185 -2.48 -2.76 12.31
N SER A 186 -1.84 -3.92 12.44
CA SER A 186 -0.39 -4.03 12.56
C SER A 186 0.23 -4.03 11.16
N PHE A 187 0.80 -2.90 10.80
CA PHE A 187 1.37 -2.64 9.48
C PHE A 187 0.36 -2.87 8.35
N ALA A 188 -0.61 -1.94 8.20
CA ALA A 188 -1.55 -1.93 7.08
C ALA A 188 -0.79 -1.69 5.77
N ASN A 189 -0.80 -2.67 4.88
CA ASN A 189 -0.03 -2.67 3.64
C ASN A 189 -0.96 -2.66 2.42
N GLY A 190 -0.89 -3.69 1.56
CA GLY A 190 -1.66 -3.76 0.33
C GLY A 190 -3.17 -3.55 0.54
N VAL A 191 -3.78 -2.81 -0.36
CA VAL A 191 -5.23 -2.59 -0.40
C VAL A 191 -5.75 -2.84 -1.81
N ALA A 192 -6.86 -3.54 -1.93
CA ALA A 192 -7.52 -3.80 -3.21
C ALA A 192 -9.04 -3.72 -3.06
N LEU A 193 -9.72 -3.38 -4.16
CA LEU A 193 -11.18 -3.37 -4.24
C LEU A 193 -11.69 -4.66 -4.91
N SER A 194 -12.81 -5.16 -4.42
CA SER A 194 -13.57 -6.19 -5.13
C SER A 194 -14.10 -5.65 -6.47
N ARG A 195 -14.42 -6.56 -7.38
CA ARG A 195 -14.92 -6.19 -8.71
C ARG A 195 -16.21 -5.36 -8.66
N ASP A 196 -17.07 -5.61 -7.68
CA ASP A 196 -18.31 -4.87 -7.44
C ASP A 196 -18.11 -3.55 -6.66
N GLN A 197 -16.86 -3.23 -6.28
CA GLN A 197 -16.48 -2.04 -5.53
C GLN A 197 -17.12 -1.93 -4.13
N GLN A 198 -17.63 -3.02 -3.56
CA GLN A 198 -18.29 -3.02 -2.25
C GLN A 198 -17.40 -3.51 -1.11
N THR A 199 -16.28 -4.15 -1.45
CA THR A 199 -15.36 -4.74 -0.47
C THR A 199 -13.94 -4.25 -0.68
N LEU A 200 -13.29 -3.88 0.41
CA LEU A 200 -11.84 -3.67 0.50
C LEU A 200 -11.19 -4.95 1.05
N PHE A 201 -10.17 -5.42 0.37
CA PHE A 201 -9.22 -6.40 0.88
C PHE A 201 -7.99 -5.66 1.38
N VAL A 202 -7.60 -5.91 2.62
CA VAL A 202 -6.52 -5.19 3.30
C VAL A 202 -5.54 -6.17 3.89
N ASN A 203 -4.27 -6.08 3.48
CA ASN A 203 -3.19 -6.87 4.04
C ASN A 203 -2.74 -6.28 5.38
N GLU A 204 -2.83 -7.06 6.44
CA GLU A 204 -2.23 -6.76 7.74
C GLU A 204 -0.93 -7.58 7.87
N THR A 205 0.17 -6.99 7.42
CA THR A 205 1.47 -7.66 7.28
C THR A 205 1.99 -8.16 8.61
N GLY A 206 1.89 -7.37 9.67
CA GLY A 206 2.39 -7.73 10.99
C GLY A 206 1.66 -8.90 11.65
N LYS A 207 0.49 -9.31 11.14
CA LYS A 207 -0.31 -10.44 11.68
C LYS A 207 -0.63 -11.50 10.63
N TYR A 208 0.05 -11.51 9.49
CA TYR A 208 -0.05 -12.53 8.43
C TYR A 208 -1.48 -12.84 7.99
N ARG A 209 -2.31 -11.77 7.79
CA ARG A 209 -3.72 -11.96 7.41
C ARG A 209 -4.23 -10.90 6.46
N VAL A 210 -5.32 -11.22 5.78
CA VAL A 210 -6.05 -10.30 4.92
C VAL A 210 -7.43 -10.07 5.53
N TRP A 211 -7.81 -8.80 5.64
CA TRP A 211 -9.13 -8.40 6.06
C TRP A 211 -10.05 -8.22 4.85
N LYS A 212 -11.29 -8.66 4.99
CA LYS A 212 -12.39 -8.34 4.09
C LYS A 212 -13.30 -7.34 4.78
N ILE A 213 -13.33 -6.10 4.27
CA ILE A 213 -13.97 -4.95 4.93
C ILE A 213 -14.97 -4.32 3.95
N ALA A 214 -16.19 -4.01 4.41
CA ALA A 214 -17.14 -3.27 3.59
C ALA A 214 -16.60 -1.86 3.29
N VAL A 215 -16.70 -1.41 2.05
CA VAL A 215 -16.32 -0.04 1.63
C VAL A 215 -17.07 1.03 2.43
N ALA A 216 -18.32 0.72 2.84
CA ALA A 216 -19.15 1.59 3.69
C ALA A 216 -18.75 1.60 5.17
N ALA A 217 -17.69 0.87 5.59
CA ALA A 217 -17.22 0.91 6.97
C ALA A 217 -16.78 2.34 7.35
N ASP A 218 -17.01 2.70 8.61
CA ASP A 218 -16.68 4.01 9.16
C ASP A 218 -16.03 3.82 10.53
N ASP A 219 -14.80 4.28 10.67
CA ASP A 219 -13.97 4.20 11.88
C ASP A 219 -13.96 2.83 12.56
N LEU A 220 -13.99 1.75 11.76
CA LEU A 220 -14.05 0.38 12.23
C LEU A 220 -12.74 0.01 12.96
N ASP A 221 -12.83 -0.32 14.24
CA ASP A 221 -11.69 -0.77 15.05
C ASP A 221 -11.61 -2.31 15.03
N VAL A 222 -10.62 -2.85 14.29
CA VAL A 222 -10.45 -4.31 14.15
C VAL A 222 -9.84 -4.97 15.38
N THR A 223 -9.23 -4.22 16.30
CA THR A 223 -8.73 -4.78 17.56
C THR A 223 -9.87 -5.29 18.45
N LYS A 224 -11.07 -4.77 18.24
CA LYS A 224 -12.31 -5.14 18.95
C LYS A 224 -13.12 -6.24 18.26
N LYS A 225 -12.65 -6.76 17.12
CA LYS A 225 -13.33 -7.80 16.34
C LYS A 225 -12.73 -9.18 16.62
N SER A 226 -13.60 -10.20 16.61
CA SER A 226 -13.14 -11.58 16.60
C SER A 226 -12.34 -11.87 15.33
N PRO A 227 -11.28 -12.70 15.39
CA PRO A 227 -10.51 -13.13 14.21
C PRO A 227 -11.34 -13.76 13.09
N LEU A 228 -12.56 -14.23 13.37
CA LEU A 228 -13.52 -14.77 12.39
C LEU A 228 -13.96 -13.75 11.30
N ALA A 229 -13.64 -12.46 11.45
CA ALA A 229 -13.88 -11.45 10.41
C ALA A 229 -12.69 -11.30 9.45
N ALA A 230 -11.53 -11.87 9.75
CA ALA A 230 -10.38 -11.92 8.85
C ALA A 230 -10.58 -13.08 7.86
N VAL A 231 -10.42 -12.82 6.57
CA VAL A 231 -10.18 -13.90 5.62
C VAL A 231 -8.75 -14.34 5.86
N LEU A 232 -8.58 -15.33 6.73
CA LEU A 232 -7.42 -16.19 6.62
C LEU A 232 -7.49 -16.78 5.22
N PHE A 233 -6.38 -16.90 4.52
CA PHE A 233 -6.31 -17.75 3.35
C PHE A 233 -6.64 -19.16 3.85
N ASP A 234 -7.94 -19.48 3.85
CA ASP A 234 -8.38 -20.85 4.07
C ASP A 234 -7.87 -21.68 2.91
N ASN A 235 -7.18 -22.75 3.26
CA ASN A 235 -6.63 -23.79 2.39
C ASN A 235 -7.66 -24.37 1.44
#